data_96848412ad980378ef85db5c09a9ed8c
#
_entry.id   96848412ad980378ef85db5c09a9ed8c
#
_cell.length_a   1.000
_cell.length_b   1.000
_cell.length_c   1.000
_cell.angle_alpha   90.00
_cell.angle_beta   90.00
_cell.angle_gamma   90.00
#
_symmetry.space_group_name_H-M   'P 1'
#
loop_
_entity.id
_entity.type
_entity.pdbx_description
1 polymer ?
#
loop_
_entity_poly.entity_id
_entity_poly.type
_entity_poly.pdbx_seq_one_letter_code
_entity_poly.pdbx_strand_id
1 'polypeptide(L)'
;MKIAQLKELLDAELLTHDESLLDHEVYNACCSDMMSDVLAFVKDQGVLLTGLVNAQVIRTASMMDMVCVVFVRNKMPTEEMIRLAEECDIVVMKAHYRAYEACGKLYTSGLVARGKNS
;
A
#
# COMPACT_ATOMS: atom_id res chain seq x y z
N MET A 1 -2.38 8.79 -9.27
CA MET A 1 -0.96 8.30 -9.33
C MET A 1 -0.99 6.81 -9.63
N LYS A 2 -0.21 6.37 -10.59
CA LYS A 2 -0.07 4.94 -10.87
C LYS A 2 0.83 4.28 -9.84
N ILE A 3 0.61 2.99 -9.59
CA ILE A 3 1.46 2.22 -8.66
C ILE A 3 2.92 2.27 -9.11
N ALA A 4 3.18 2.26 -10.42
CA ALA A 4 4.54 2.37 -10.96
C ALA A 4 5.24 3.66 -10.53
N GLN A 5 4.52 4.78 -10.51
CA GLN A 5 5.05 6.06 -10.05
C GLN A 5 5.33 6.04 -8.55
N LEU A 6 4.43 5.44 -7.80
CA LEU A 6 4.56 5.28 -6.36
C LEU A 6 5.81 4.46 -6.03
N LYS A 7 6.03 3.38 -6.79
CA LYS A 7 7.21 2.54 -6.65
C LYS A 7 8.50 3.33 -6.82
N GLU A 8 8.56 4.19 -7.84
CA GLU A 8 9.73 5.02 -8.08
C GLU A 8 9.94 6.06 -6.99
N LEU A 9 8.87 6.73 -6.57
CA LEU A 9 8.93 7.76 -5.53
C LEU A 9 9.46 7.20 -4.21
N LEU A 10 9.11 5.99 -3.89
CA LEU A 10 9.51 5.35 -2.63
C LEU A 10 10.77 4.52 -2.77
N ASP A 11 11.36 4.45 -3.96
CA ASP A 11 12.50 3.57 -4.24
C ASP A 11 12.20 2.17 -3.72
N ALA A 12 11.00 1.68 -4.04
CA ALA A 12 10.46 0.45 -3.47
C ALA A 12 10.82 -0.76 -4.32
N GLU A 13 10.92 -1.90 -3.65
CA GLU A 13 11.14 -3.18 -4.30
C GLU A 13 9.80 -3.90 -4.47
N LEU A 14 9.49 -4.31 -5.69
CA LEU A 14 8.28 -5.07 -5.98
C LEU A 14 8.44 -6.50 -5.50
N LEU A 15 7.50 -6.99 -4.71
CA LEU A 15 7.54 -8.34 -4.15
C LEU A 15 6.53 -9.29 -4.77
N THR A 16 5.49 -8.78 -5.42
CA THR A 16 4.50 -9.58 -6.15
C THR A 16 4.89 -9.68 -7.62
N HIS A 17 4.36 -10.69 -8.34
CA HIS A 17 4.85 -11.04 -9.68
C HIS A 17 4.17 -10.33 -10.83
N ASP A 18 2.92 -9.92 -10.68
CA ASP A 18 2.15 -9.37 -11.79
C ASP A 18 2.46 -7.90 -12.02
N GLU A 19 3.40 -7.63 -12.91
CA GLU A 19 3.81 -6.27 -13.21
C GLU A 19 2.73 -5.47 -13.95
N SER A 20 1.75 -6.14 -14.54
CA SER A 20 0.65 -5.43 -15.22
C SER A 20 -0.18 -4.62 -14.23
N LEU A 21 -0.20 -5.01 -12.97
CA LEU A 21 -0.94 -4.29 -11.93
C LEU A 21 -0.31 -2.94 -11.58
N LEU A 22 0.95 -2.71 -11.97
CA LEU A 22 1.63 -1.43 -11.74
C LEU A 22 0.98 -0.27 -12.49
N ASP A 23 0.17 -0.56 -13.49
CA ASP A 23 -0.57 0.47 -14.23
C ASP A 23 -1.86 0.92 -13.53
N HIS A 24 -2.25 0.26 -12.46
CA HIS A 24 -3.44 0.64 -11.71
C HIS A 24 -3.26 2.01 -11.06
N GLU A 25 -4.33 2.79 -11.06
CA GLU A 25 -4.34 4.10 -10.40
C GLU A 25 -4.59 3.94 -8.90
N VAL A 26 -3.89 4.75 -8.12
CA VAL A 26 -4.09 4.88 -6.68
C VAL A 26 -4.66 6.26 -6.42
N TYR A 27 -5.81 6.31 -5.74
CA TYR A 27 -6.52 7.57 -5.48
C TYR A 27 -6.46 8.00 -4.03
N ASN A 28 -6.18 7.07 -3.12
CA ASN A 28 -6.17 7.31 -1.69
C ASN A 28 -4.94 6.68 -1.06
N ALA A 29 -4.56 7.18 0.10
CA ALA A 29 -3.47 6.59 0.87
C ALA A 29 -3.86 6.53 2.34
N CYS A 30 -3.41 5.49 3.01
CA CYS A 30 -3.60 5.31 4.44
C CYS A 30 -2.28 4.78 5.01
N CYS A 31 -1.88 5.31 6.15
CA CYS A 31 -0.69 4.83 6.85
C CYS A 31 -1.07 4.47 8.27
N SER A 32 -1.01 3.21 8.62
CA SER A 32 -1.33 2.74 9.97
C SER A 32 -0.79 1.36 10.21
N ASP A 33 -0.43 1.08 11.46
CA ASP A 33 -0.09 -0.26 11.94
C ASP A 33 -1.27 -0.89 12.67
N MET A 34 -2.38 -0.18 12.79
CA MET A 34 -3.60 -0.68 13.46
C MET A 34 -4.68 -0.93 12.42
N MET A 35 -5.01 -2.20 12.21
CA MET A 35 -6.00 -2.57 11.20
C MET A 35 -7.40 -2.07 11.52
N SER A 36 -7.74 -1.89 12.79
CA SER A 36 -9.02 -1.29 13.17
C SER A 36 -9.14 0.15 12.63
N ASP A 37 -8.04 0.90 12.60
CA ASP A 37 -8.05 2.24 12.04
C ASP A 37 -8.22 2.20 10.52
N VAL A 38 -7.59 1.23 9.87
CA VAL A 38 -7.73 1.07 8.42
C VAL A 38 -9.18 0.78 8.06
N LEU A 39 -9.84 -0.06 8.85
CA LEU A 39 -11.24 -0.42 8.60
C LEU A 39 -12.21 0.74 8.84
N ALA A 40 -11.80 1.76 9.58
CA ALA A 40 -12.68 2.87 9.96
C ALA A 40 -12.95 3.85 8.83
N PHE A 41 -12.15 3.85 7.76
CA PHE A 41 -12.26 4.82 6.67
C PHE A 41 -12.28 4.13 5.32
N VAL A 42 -12.91 4.79 4.34
CA VAL A 42 -12.98 4.27 2.97
C VAL A 42 -11.59 4.38 2.33
N LYS A 43 -11.12 3.28 1.78
CA LYS A 43 -9.78 3.18 1.17
C LYS A 43 -9.82 2.66 -0.26
N ASP A 44 -10.99 2.69 -0.89
CA ASP A 44 -11.19 2.16 -2.22
C ASP A 44 -10.08 2.62 -3.18
N GLN A 45 -9.44 1.66 -3.85
CA GLN A 45 -8.32 1.91 -4.77
C GLN A 45 -7.17 2.69 -4.11
N GLY A 46 -6.94 2.43 -2.84
CA GLY A 46 -5.90 3.10 -2.09
C GLY A 46 -4.64 2.27 -1.95
N VAL A 47 -3.61 2.91 -1.38
CA VAL A 47 -2.40 2.24 -0.94
C VAL A 47 -2.34 2.28 0.59
N LEU A 48 -1.97 1.16 1.19
CA LEU A 48 -1.72 1.07 2.63
C LEU A 48 -0.22 1.06 2.86
N LEU A 49 0.26 2.03 3.66
CA LEU A 49 1.65 2.03 4.13
C LEU A 49 1.63 1.54 5.57
N THR A 50 2.44 0.54 5.87
CA THR A 50 2.46 -0.06 7.21
C THR A 50 3.80 -0.69 7.53
N GLY A 51 4.13 -0.75 8.82
CA GLY A 51 5.27 -1.52 9.30
C GLY A 51 4.84 -2.84 9.94
N LEU A 52 3.54 -3.12 9.95
CA LEU A 52 3.01 -4.35 10.56
C LEU A 52 3.14 -5.52 9.59
N VAL A 53 3.89 -6.53 9.97
CA VAL A 53 4.05 -7.76 9.17
C VAL A 53 3.14 -8.84 9.73
N ASN A 54 1.97 -8.97 9.14
CA ASN A 54 0.91 -9.84 9.63
C ASN A 54 -0.06 -10.10 8.48
N ALA A 55 -0.52 -11.33 8.33
CA ALA A 55 -1.45 -11.68 7.24
C ALA A 55 -2.75 -10.86 7.28
N GLN A 56 -3.13 -10.38 8.46
CA GLN A 56 -4.31 -9.54 8.60
C GLN A 56 -4.21 -8.25 7.78
N VAL A 57 -2.99 -7.76 7.56
CA VAL A 57 -2.76 -6.57 6.71
C VAL A 57 -3.32 -6.80 5.30
N ILE A 58 -3.01 -7.95 4.72
CA ILE A 58 -3.46 -8.27 3.37
C ILE A 58 -4.97 -8.47 3.34
N ARG A 59 -5.53 -9.16 4.34
CA ARG A 59 -6.98 -9.38 4.41
C ARG A 59 -7.73 -8.07 4.53
N THR A 60 -7.24 -7.17 5.37
CA THR A 60 -7.86 -5.85 5.57
C THR A 60 -7.78 -5.04 4.28
N ALA A 61 -6.63 -5.02 3.62
CA ALA A 61 -6.48 -4.32 2.36
C ALA A 61 -7.47 -4.85 1.31
N SER A 62 -7.62 -6.16 1.23
CA SER A 62 -8.57 -6.79 0.31
C SER A 62 -10.01 -6.39 0.64
N MET A 63 -10.39 -6.41 1.92
CA MET A 63 -11.73 -6.03 2.37
C MET A 63 -12.07 -4.58 2.04
N MET A 64 -11.07 -3.71 2.04
CA MET A 64 -11.24 -2.29 1.78
C MET A 64 -11.00 -1.91 0.31
N ASP A 65 -10.88 -2.91 -0.56
CA ASP A 65 -10.62 -2.72 -1.99
C ASP A 65 -9.38 -1.89 -2.27
N MET A 66 -8.36 -2.04 -1.45
CA MET A 66 -7.06 -1.41 -1.67
C MET A 66 -6.30 -2.19 -2.74
N VAL A 67 -5.47 -1.49 -3.50
CA VAL A 67 -4.76 -2.09 -4.64
C VAL A 67 -3.27 -2.30 -4.38
N CYS A 68 -2.76 -1.72 -3.31
CA CYS A 68 -1.32 -1.77 -3.04
C CYS A 68 -1.04 -1.70 -1.54
N VAL A 69 -0.06 -2.46 -1.09
CA VAL A 69 0.46 -2.38 0.28
C VAL A 69 1.97 -2.16 0.21
N VAL A 70 2.45 -1.14 0.91
CA VAL A 70 3.88 -0.84 1.00
C VAL A 70 4.33 -1.06 2.44
N PHE A 71 5.27 -1.98 2.63
CA PHE A 71 5.89 -2.19 3.94
C PHE A 71 7.06 -1.24 4.09
N VAL A 72 6.94 -0.34 5.07
CA VAL A 72 7.97 0.69 5.33
C VAL A 72 9.07 0.15 6.25
N ARG A 73 10.17 0.90 6.38
CA ARG A 73 11.31 0.55 7.22
C ARG A 73 11.95 -0.79 6.83
N ASN A 74 11.93 -1.13 5.55
CA ASN A 74 12.46 -2.39 5.04
C ASN A 74 11.83 -3.64 5.67
N LYS A 75 10.64 -3.52 6.20
CA LYS A 75 9.95 -4.69 6.75
C LYS A 75 9.62 -5.66 5.61
N MET A 76 9.96 -6.92 5.80
CA MET A 76 9.76 -7.95 4.78
C MET A 76 8.56 -8.81 5.14
N PRO A 77 7.51 -8.82 4.30
CA PRO A 77 6.38 -9.72 4.54
C PRO A 77 6.78 -11.17 4.31
N THR A 78 6.00 -12.10 4.84
CA THR A 78 6.24 -13.52 4.66
C THR A 78 5.84 -13.96 3.25
N GLU A 79 6.35 -15.11 2.80
CA GLU A 79 5.94 -15.67 1.52
C GLU A 79 4.44 -15.93 1.46
N GLU A 80 3.87 -16.36 2.58
CA GLU A 80 2.43 -16.60 2.68
C GLU A 80 1.63 -15.31 2.44
N MET A 81 2.10 -14.19 3.00
CA MET A 81 1.47 -12.89 2.79
C MET A 81 1.55 -12.47 1.33
N ILE A 82 2.69 -12.69 0.69
CA ILE A 82 2.86 -12.35 -0.73
C ILE A 82 1.93 -13.19 -1.60
N ARG A 83 1.82 -14.49 -1.33
CA ARG A 83 0.90 -15.36 -2.07
C ARG A 83 -0.55 -14.92 -1.90
N LEU A 84 -0.93 -14.58 -0.67
CA LEU A 84 -2.29 -14.11 -0.40
C LEU A 84 -2.58 -12.83 -1.17
N ALA A 85 -1.62 -11.90 -1.21
CA ALA A 85 -1.76 -10.65 -1.96
C ALA A 85 -1.91 -10.93 -3.45
N GLU A 86 -1.16 -11.87 -3.99
CA GLU A 86 -1.27 -12.25 -5.40
C GLU A 86 -2.63 -12.84 -5.72
N GLU A 87 -3.20 -13.62 -4.82
CA GLU A 87 -4.56 -14.17 -4.99
C GLU A 87 -5.62 -13.06 -4.99
N CYS A 88 -5.34 -11.95 -4.31
CA CYS A 88 -6.27 -10.81 -4.22
C CYS A 88 -5.97 -9.71 -5.23
N ASP A 89 -5.00 -9.90 -6.11
CA ASP A 89 -4.53 -8.90 -7.07
C ASP A 89 -4.08 -7.60 -6.39
N ILE A 90 -3.43 -7.73 -5.25
CA ILE A 90 -2.85 -6.61 -4.51
C ILE A 90 -1.34 -6.58 -4.74
N VAL A 91 -0.83 -5.42 -5.15
CA VAL A 91 0.61 -5.22 -5.31
C VAL A 91 1.23 -5.04 -3.94
N VAL A 92 2.31 -5.78 -3.66
CA VAL A 92 3.06 -5.64 -2.41
C VAL A 92 4.48 -5.18 -2.73
N MET A 93 4.92 -4.15 -2.02
CA MET A 93 6.25 -3.59 -2.16
C MET A 93 6.87 -3.37 -0.79
N LYS A 94 8.21 -3.30 -0.79
CA LYS A 94 8.99 -3.00 0.40
C LYS A 94 9.79 -1.73 0.14
N ALA A 95 9.74 -0.78 1.06
CA ALA A 95 10.48 0.48 0.97
C ALA A 95 11.34 0.68 2.21
N HIS A 96 12.53 1.28 2.01
CA HIS A 96 13.45 1.50 3.13
C HIS A 96 13.09 2.72 3.97
N TYR A 97 12.30 3.63 3.43
CA TYR A 97 11.91 4.83 4.16
C TYR A 97 11.06 4.51 5.38
N ARG A 98 11.14 5.36 6.38
CA ARG A 98 10.23 5.30 7.51
C ARG A 98 8.86 5.83 7.09
N ALA A 99 7.85 5.54 7.89
CA ALA A 99 6.48 5.93 7.58
C ALA A 99 6.34 7.41 7.29
N TYR A 100 6.95 8.25 8.12
CA TYR A 100 6.87 9.70 7.97
C TYR A 100 7.38 10.17 6.61
N GLU A 101 8.58 9.73 6.23
CA GLU A 101 9.20 10.13 4.96
C GLU A 101 8.44 9.57 3.76
N ALA A 102 8.01 8.31 3.86
CA ALA A 102 7.25 7.67 2.80
C ALA A 102 5.94 8.43 2.54
N CYS A 103 5.20 8.74 3.61
CA CYS A 103 3.96 9.51 3.51
C CYS A 103 4.22 10.90 2.95
N GLY A 104 5.27 11.56 3.41
CA GLY A 104 5.63 12.90 2.93
C GLY A 104 5.90 12.91 1.43
N LYS A 105 6.65 11.93 0.93
CA LYS A 105 6.96 11.83 -0.49
C LYS A 105 5.70 11.67 -1.33
N LEU A 106 4.78 10.82 -0.89
CA LEU A 106 3.53 10.60 -1.63
C LEU A 106 2.63 11.83 -1.57
N TYR A 107 2.50 12.43 -0.40
CA TYR A 107 1.64 13.58 -0.21
C TYR A 107 2.10 14.78 -1.05
N THR A 108 3.40 15.09 -1.01
CA THR A 108 3.94 16.22 -1.76
C THR A 108 3.97 15.96 -3.27
N SER A 109 3.87 14.72 -3.68
CA SER A 109 3.79 14.36 -5.10
C SER A 109 2.34 14.33 -5.63
N GLY A 110 1.38 14.71 -4.79
CA GLY A 110 0.00 14.87 -5.21
C GLY A 110 -0.96 13.77 -4.78
N LEU A 111 -0.47 12.72 -4.13
CA LEU A 111 -1.36 11.67 -3.61
C LEU A 111 -1.86 12.10 -2.24
N VAL A 112 -2.90 12.92 -2.26
CA VAL A 112 -3.53 13.37 -1.01
C VAL A 112 -4.70 12.46 -0.69
N ALA A 113 -4.98 12.30 0.61
CA ALA A 113 -6.13 11.52 1.02
C ALA A 113 -7.39 12.18 0.49
N ARG A 114 -8.15 11.43 -0.31
CA ARG A 114 -9.40 11.94 -0.86
C ARG A 114 -10.54 11.30 -0.09
N GLY A 115 -11.08 12.05 0.82
CA GLY A 115 -12.33 11.67 1.41
C GLY A 115 -13.42 11.86 0.37
N LYS A 116 -14.62 11.45 0.71
CA LYS A 116 -15.79 11.63 -0.16
C LYS A 116 -16.09 13.10 -0.48
N ASN A 117 -15.43 14.00 0.22
CA ASN A 117 -15.61 15.44 0.04
C ASN A 117 -14.56 16.08 -0.83
N SER A 118 -13.68 15.27 -1.42
CA SER A 118 -12.59 15.81 -2.21
C SER A 118 -12.78 15.49 -3.66
#